data_ca909e306b6ace246b717d7980ffc3ef
#
_entry.id   ca909e306b6ace246b717d7980ffc3ef
#
_cell.length_a   1.000
_cell.length_b   1.000
_cell.length_c   1.000
_cell.angle_alpha   90.00
_cell.angle_beta   90.00
_cell.angle_gamma   90.00
#
_symmetry.space_group_name_H-M   'P 1'
#
loop_
_entity.id
_entity.type
_entity.pdbx_description
1 polymer ?
#
loop_
_entity_poly.entity_id
_entity_poly.type
_entity_poly.pdbx_seq_one_letter_code
_entity_poly.pdbx_strand_id
1 'polypeptide(L)'
;MKAAPILALLLGVAAPAAAQSEPSLAEIRAATERFRNVDVALAEGYVREPSNTCETAAAMGRPAALGAMGIHFVRPDLLGITAPPNPRVDGTGIHTDWTRPAILIYEPQGDGSLSLVAVENLVFQAAWRAAGNEAPPRLHGRQWDSMADDPATEMDEAHGFAPHFDQHVWLYRDNPRGTYEQFNPNVTCRHHRGRMAHAGH
;
A
#
# COMPACT_ATOMS: atom_id res chain seq x y z
N MET A 1 -14.52 -10.13 -70.90
CA MET A 1 -15.27 -9.83 -69.70
C MET A 1 -14.37 -10.20 -68.53
N LYS A 2 -13.85 -9.20 -67.80
CA LYS A 2 -12.96 -9.41 -66.65
C LYS A 2 -13.78 -9.19 -65.37
N ALA A 3 -13.95 -10.24 -64.56
CA ALA A 3 -14.60 -10.16 -63.25
C ALA A 3 -13.62 -9.58 -62.22
N ALA A 4 -14.02 -8.52 -61.50
CA ALA A 4 -13.27 -7.96 -60.39
C ALA A 4 -13.67 -8.68 -59.07
N PRO A 5 -12.71 -8.99 -58.17
CA PRO A 5 -13.04 -9.58 -56.89
C PRO A 5 -13.58 -8.51 -55.93
N ILE A 6 -14.69 -8.80 -55.28
CA ILE A 6 -15.25 -8.00 -54.18
C ILE A 6 -14.50 -8.38 -52.90
N LEU A 7 -13.73 -7.45 -52.36
CA LEU A 7 -13.07 -7.58 -51.06
C LEU A 7 -14.08 -7.24 -49.95
N ALA A 8 -14.56 -8.24 -49.23
CA ALA A 8 -15.43 -8.04 -48.07
C ALA A 8 -14.58 -7.62 -46.86
N LEU A 9 -14.78 -6.37 -46.42
CA LEU A 9 -14.15 -5.81 -45.23
C LEU A 9 -14.92 -6.31 -43.98
N LEU A 10 -14.36 -7.26 -43.25
CA LEU A 10 -14.90 -7.70 -41.96
C LEU A 10 -14.54 -6.64 -40.89
N LEU A 11 -15.50 -5.81 -40.51
CA LEU A 11 -15.45 -4.94 -39.36
C LEU A 11 -15.59 -5.79 -38.09
N GLY A 12 -14.45 -6.11 -37.45
CA GLY A 12 -14.44 -6.71 -36.14
C GLY A 12 -14.92 -5.71 -35.08
N VAL A 13 -16.08 -5.95 -34.50
CA VAL A 13 -16.55 -5.22 -33.32
C VAL A 13 -15.78 -5.73 -32.11
N ALA A 14 -14.83 -4.93 -31.60
CA ALA A 14 -14.18 -5.21 -30.34
C ALA A 14 -15.24 -5.08 -29.23
N ALA A 15 -15.52 -6.17 -28.52
CA ALA A 15 -16.35 -6.13 -27.32
C ALA A 15 -15.62 -5.28 -26.27
N PRO A 16 -16.35 -4.40 -25.53
CA PRO A 16 -15.74 -3.67 -24.43
C PRO A 16 -15.23 -4.67 -23.39
N ALA A 17 -13.95 -4.55 -22.98
CA ALA A 17 -13.43 -5.29 -21.85
C ALA A 17 -14.29 -4.94 -20.63
N ALA A 18 -14.91 -5.95 -20.03
CA ALA A 18 -15.65 -5.76 -18.79
C ALA A 18 -14.65 -5.22 -17.75
N ALA A 19 -14.90 -4.03 -17.22
CA ALA A 19 -14.15 -3.51 -16.10
C ALA A 19 -14.27 -4.54 -14.95
N GLN A 20 -13.14 -5.09 -14.51
CA GLN A 20 -13.15 -6.00 -13.37
C GLN A 20 -13.68 -5.19 -12.17
N SER A 21 -14.71 -5.73 -11.51
CA SER A 21 -15.23 -5.10 -10.28
C SER A 21 -14.14 -5.10 -9.21
N GLU A 22 -14.04 -4.00 -8.45
CA GLU A 22 -13.15 -3.94 -7.30
C GLU A 22 -13.46 -5.09 -6.33
N PRO A 23 -12.44 -5.79 -5.76
CA PRO A 23 -12.69 -6.88 -4.84
C PRO A 23 -13.34 -6.34 -3.55
N SER A 24 -14.31 -7.05 -3.02
CA SER A 24 -14.91 -6.75 -1.71
C SER A 24 -13.90 -6.91 -0.58
N LEU A 25 -14.14 -6.30 0.57
CA LEU A 25 -13.29 -6.48 1.77
C LEU A 25 -13.18 -7.96 2.19
N ALA A 26 -14.23 -8.76 1.96
CA ALA A 26 -14.21 -10.19 2.25
C ALA A 26 -13.27 -10.95 1.31
N GLU A 27 -13.24 -10.60 0.02
CA GLU A 27 -12.33 -11.20 -0.95
C GLU A 27 -10.88 -10.80 -0.67
N ILE A 28 -10.62 -9.53 -0.36
CA ILE A 28 -9.28 -9.07 0.05
C ILE A 28 -8.82 -9.84 1.29
N ARG A 29 -9.67 -9.95 2.31
CA ARG A 29 -9.37 -10.70 3.53
C ARG A 29 -9.07 -12.17 3.22
N ALA A 30 -9.91 -12.84 2.44
CA ALA A 30 -9.71 -14.25 2.08
C ALA A 30 -8.39 -14.47 1.34
N ALA A 31 -8.03 -13.58 0.42
CA ALA A 31 -6.78 -13.64 -0.34
C ALA A 31 -5.54 -13.42 0.53
N THR A 32 -5.66 -12.68 1.63
CA THR A 32 -4.52 -12.27 2.48
C THR A 32 -4.46 -13.01 3.82
N GLU A 33 -5.46 -13.83 4.17
CA GLU A 33 -5.54 -14.57 5.45
C GLU A 33 -4.30 -15.42 5.74
N ARG A 34 -3.66 -16.01 4.71
CA ARG A 34 -2.44 -16.82 4.85
C ARG A 34 -1.26 -16.03 5.43
N PHE A 35 -1.24 -14.71 5.26
CA PHE A 35 -0.19 -13.83 5.75
C PHE A 35 -0.30 -13.52 7.26
N ARG A 36 -1.30 -14.04 7.95
CA ARG A 36 -1.28 -14.09 9.43
C ARG A 36 -0.09 -14.89 9.96
N ASN A 37 0.43 -15.81 9.15
CA ASN A 37 1.74 -16.40 9.35
C ASN A 37 2.79 -15.55 8.59
N VAL A 38 3.63 -14.82 9.31
CA VAL A 38 4.65 -13.95 8.73
C VAL A 38 5.68 -14.71 7.89
N ASP A 39 5.94 -15.99 8.18
CA ASP A 39 6.88 -16.81 7.40
C ASP A 39 6.34 -17.07 5.99
N VAL A 40 5.02 -17.18 5.83
CA VAL A 40 4.38 -17.27 4.52
C VAL A 40 4.57 -15.97 3.73
N ALA A 41 4.43 -14.82 4.38
CA ALA A 41 4.67 -13.54 3.75
C ALA A 41 6.12 -13.42 3.26
N LEU A 42 7.09 -13.77 4.13
CA LEU A 42 8.51 -13.77 3.77
C LEU A 42 8.80 -14.72 2.61
N ALA A 43 8.25 -15.93 2.62
CA ALA A 43 8.41 -16.92 1.54
C ALA A 43 7.80 -16.45 0.21
N GLU A 44 6.76 -15.62 0.24
CA GLU A 44 6.14 -15.01 -0.95
C GLU A 44 6.83 -13.70 -1.39
N GLY A 45 7.96 -13.32 -0.77
CA GLY A 45 8.80 -12.20 -1.20
C GLY A 45 8.47 -10.85 -0.53
N TYR A 46 7.62 -10.83 0.50
CA TYR A 46 7.55 -9.67 1.37
C TYR A 46 8.82 -9.56 2.19
N VAL A 47 9.32 -8.36 2.33
CA VAL A 47 10.46 -8.07 3.18
C VAL A 47 10.07 -7.01 4.19
N ARG A 48 10.61 -7.09 5.39
CA ARG A 48 10.45 -6.01 6.36
C ARG A 48 11.06 -4.75 5.78
N GLU A 49 10.36 -3.63 5.89
CA GLU A 49 10.85 -2.34 5.44
C GLU A 49 12.23 -2.08 6.10
N PRO A 50 13.26 -1.60 5.33
CA PRO A 50 14.65 -1.54 5.79
C PRO A 50 14.89 -0.70 7.06
N SER A 51 14.10 0.34 7.31
CA SER A 51 14.19 1.14 8.54
C SER A 51 13.81 0.32 9.77
N ASN A 52 13.04 -0.75 9.57
CA ASN A 52 12.44 -1.56 10.64
C ASN A 52 11.74 -0.68 11.68
N THR A 53 11.01 0.32 11.20
CA THR A 53 10.27 1.24 12.05
C THR A 53 8.87 0.68 12.33
N CYS A 54 8.36 0.94 13.53
CA CYS A 54 6.95 0.77 13.85
C CYS A 54 6.32 2.16 13.89
N GLU A 55 5.46 2.45 12.91
CA GLU A 55 4.93 3.78 12.69
C GLU A 55 3.82 4.12 13.67
N THR A 56 3.95 5.25 14.37
CA THR A 56 2.95 5.78 15.28
C THR A 56 2.48 7.17 14.85
N ALA A 57 1.23 7.51 15.15
CA ALA A 57 0.71 8.85 14.89
C ALA A 57 1.56 9.94 15.57
N ALA A 58 2.01 9.70 16.80
CA ALA A 58 2.83 10.66 17.55
C ALA A 58 4.19 10.93 16.88
N ALA A 59 4.83 9.90 16.29
CA ALA A 59 6.09 10.05 15.59
C ALA A 59 5.95 10.92 14.33
N MET A 60 4.75 10.96 13.76
CA MET A 60 4.41 11.77 12.58
C MET A 60 3.74 13.11 12.94
N GLY A 61 3.96 13.61 14.15
CA GLY A 61 3.38 14.89 14.60
C GLY A 61 1.85 14.90 14.73
N ARG A 62 1.21 13.72 14.72
CA ARG A 62 -0.25 13.60 14.85
C ARG A 62 -0.62 13.27 16.30
N PRO A 63 -1.87 13.54 16.71
CA PRO A 63 -2.32 13.19 18.06
C PRO A 63 -2.07 11.72 18.41
N ALA A 64 -1.38 11.42 19.52
CA ALA A 64 -1.06 10.07 19.95
C ALA A 64 -2.29 9.16 20.11
N ALA A 65 -3.46 9.74 20.40
CA ALA A 65 -4.73 9.03 20.50
C ALA A 65 -5.19 8.36 19.19
N LEU A 66 -4.58 8.73 18.04
CA LEU A 66 -4.84 8.06 16.77
C LEU A 66 -4.21 6.65 16.71
N GLY A 67 -3.26 6.33 17.59
CA GLY A 67 -2.61 5.03 17.68
C GLY A 67 -1.44 4.85 16.72
N ALA A 68 -1.40 3.73 16.02
CA ALA A 68 -0.29 3.38 15.14
C ALA A 68 -0.76 2.74 13.82
N MET A 69 0.13 2.72 12.83
CA MET A 69 0.01 1.85 11.66
C MET A 69 0.54 0.45 12.00
N GLY A 70 1.77 0.37 12.49
CA GLY A 70 2.49 -0.87 12.74
C GLY A 70 3.81 -0.94 11.98
N ILE A 71 4.27 -2.16 11.70
CA ILE A 71 5.49 -2.45 10.96
C ILE A 71 5.11 -2.85 9.53
N HIS A 72 5.67 -2.18 8.53
CA HIS A 72 5.41 -2.47 7.13
C HIS A 72 6.32 -3.59 6.61
N PHE A 73 5.71 -4.53 5.90
CA PHE A 73 6.38 -5.56 5.10
C PHE A 73 6.01 -5.33 3.65
N VAL A 74 6.99 -5.02 2.83
CA VAL A 74 6.78 -4.56 1.45
C VAL A 74 7.16 -5.63 0.42
N ARG A 75 6.53 -5.59 -0.75
CA ARG A 75 6.89 -6.34 -1.96
C ARG A 75 7.67 -5.42 -2.90
N PRO A 76 9.02 -5.44 -2.88
CA PRO A 76 9.82 -4.54 -3.72
C PRO A 76 9.53 -4.68 -5.21
N ASP A 77 9.24 -5.91 -5.66
CA ASP A 77 8.90 -6.19 -7.07
C ASP A 77 7.57 -5.55 -7.49
N LEU A 78 6.54 -5.54 -6.63
CA LEU A 78 5.26 -4.90 -6.91
C LEU A 78 5.35 -3.36 -6.87
N LEU A 79 6.16 -2.84 -5.96
CA LEU A 79 6.44 -1.40 -5.86
C LEU A 79 7.44 -0.91 -6.93
N GLY A 80 8.10 -1.84 -7.65
CA GLY A 80 9.12 -1.50 -8.64
C GLY A 80 10.36 -0.87 -8.03
N ILE A 81 10.69 -1.23 -6.77
CA ILE A 81 11.89 -0.76 -6.07
C ILE A 81 13.09 -1.53 -6.58
N THR A 82 14.08 -0.83 -7.16
CA THR A 82 15.28 -1.45 -7.75
C THR A 82 16.58 -0.98 -7.11
N ALA A 83 16.51 -0.03 -6.18
CA ALA A 83 17.67 0.56 -5.52
C ALA A 83 17.40 0.80 -4.03
N PRO A 84 18.44 0.83 -3.19
CA PRO A 84 18.30 1.25 -1.79
C PRO A 84 17.84 2.72 -1.69
N PRO A 85 17.31 3.14 -0.53
CA PRO A 85 16.91 4.53 -0.29
C PRO A 85 18.03 5.53 -0.59
N ASN A 86 17.70 6.61 -1.34
CA ASN A 86 18.65 7.68 -1.65
C ASN A 86 17.96 9.03 -1.97
N PRO A 87 17.71 9.90 -1.05
CA PRO A 87 17.62 9.66 0.39
C PRO A 87 16.38 8.85 0.79
N ARG A 88 15.39 8.71 -0.12
CA ARG A 88 14.10 8.06 0.09
C ARG A 88 13.94 6.81 -0.75
N VAL A 89 13.09 5.91 -0.29
CA VAL A 89 12.65 4.78 -1.08
C VAL A 89 11.82 5.30 -2.25
N ASP A 90 12.16 4.89 -3.47
CA ASP A 90 11.43 5.22 -4.69
C ASP A 90 11.25 3.98 -5.55
N GLY A 91 10.31 4.03 -6.50
CA GLY A 91 10.01 2.90 -7.38
C GLY A 91 9.13 3.29 -8.57
N THR A 92 9.00 2.36 -9.49
CA THR A 92 8.29 2.55 -10.77
C THR A 92 7.00 1.72 -10.87
N GLY A 93 6.64 0.97 -9.81
CA GLY A 93 5.45 0.14 -9.77
C GLY A 93 4.16 0.96 -9.73
N ILE A 94 3.15 0.46 -10.45
CA ILE A 94 1.78 1.02 -10.47
C ILE A 94 0.77 -0.05 -10.05
N HIS A 95 1.17 -0.92 -9.14
CA HIS A 95 0.38 -2.06 -8.69
C HIS A 95 -0.79 -1.63 -7.81
N THR A 96 -2.01 -2.08 -8.15
CA THR A 96 -3.24 -1.74 -7.42
C THR A 96 -4.12 -2.95 -7.12
N ASP A 97 -3.62 -4.18 -7.29
CA ASP A 97 -4.37 -5.41 -7.01
C ASP A 97 -4.46 -5.66 -5.49
N TRP A 98 -5.65 -5.53 -4.94
CA TRP A 98 -5.93 -5.72 -3.52
C TRP A 98 -5.98 -7.18 -3.08
N THR A 99 -6.10 -8.13 -4.00
CA THR A 99 -6.01 -9.56 -3.67
C THR A 99 -4.56 -10.02 -3.48
N ARG A 100 -3.61 -9.17 -3.90
CA ARG A 100 -2.17 -9.34 -3.71
C ARG A 100 -1.54 -7.99 -3.34
N PRO A 101 -1.85 -7.45 -2.15
CA PRO A 101 -1.40 -6.10 -1.76
C PRO A 101 0.12 -5.98 -1.75
N ALA A 102 0.63 -4.80 -2.07
CA ALA A 102 2.07 -4.55 -2.09
C ALA A 102 2.67 -4.46 -0.69
N ILE A 103 1.86 -4.22 0.33
CA ILE A 103 2.30 -4.02 1.71
C ILE A 103 1.38 -4.78 2.67
N LEU A 104 1.99 -5.42 3.67
CA LEU A 104 1.32 -6.03 4.82
C LEU A 104 1.76 -5.28 6.08
N ILE A 105 0.81 -5.04 6.98
CA ILE A 105 1.09 -4.29 8.21
C ILE A 105 0.91 -5.20 9.42
N TYR A 106 1.95 -5.26 10.25
CA TYR A 106 1.98 -6.10 11.43
C TYR A 106 2.13 -5.29 12.71
N GLU A 107 1.38 -5.69 13.74
CA GLU A 107 1.56 -5.21 15.11
C GLU A 107 2.51 -6.13 15.87
N PRO A 108 3.61 -5.60 16.49
CA PRO A 108 4.51 -6.40 17.31
C PRO A 108 3.84 -6.83 18.62
N GLN A 109 3.97 -8.10 19.00
CA GLN A 109 3.37 -8.67 20.20
C GLN A 109 4.38 -8.83 21.34
N GLY A 110 3.89 -8.97 22.56
CA GLY A 110 4.72 -9.08 23.78
C GLY A 110 5.60 -10.33 23.82
N ASP A 111 5.20 -11.41 23.16
CA ASP A 111 5.96 -12.66 23.02
C ASP A 111 6.99 -12.63 21.89
N GLY A 112 7.07 -11.51 21.16
CA GLY A 112 7.96 -11.32 20.02
C GLY A 112 7.36 -11.74 18.67
N SER A 113 6.15 -12.29 18.65
CA SER A 113 5.43 -12.58 17.42
C SER A 113 4.91 -11.31 16.74
N LEU A 114 4.40 -11.47 15.52
CA LEU A 114 3.79 -10.41 14.72
C LEU A 114 2.34 -10.77 14.42
N SER A 115 1.42 -9.84 14.64
CA SER A 115 0.01 -10.01 14.29
C SER A 115 -0.32 -9.17 13.05
N LEU A 116 -0.74 -9.79 11.96
CA LEU A 116 -1.25 -9.06 10.79
C LEU A 116 -2.47 -8.23 11.22
N VAL A 117 -2.46 -6.93 10.94
CA VAL A 117 -3.53 -6.00 11.33
C VAL A 117 -4.21 -5.34 10.15
N ALA A 118 -3.45 -5.04 9.09
CA ALA A 118 -3.94 -4.40 7.89
C ALA A 118 -3.17 -4.86 6.65
N VAL A 119 -3.71 -4.50 5.49
CA VAL A 119 -3.02 -4.54 4.20
C VAL A 119 -3.01 -3.14 3.60
N GLU A 120 -2.07 -2.91 2.68
CA GLU A 120 -1.91 -1.60 2.06
C GLU A 120 -1.43 -1.75 0.62
N ASN A 121 -1.84 -0.84 -0.23
CA ASN A 121 -1.21 -0.61 -1.53
C ASN A 121 -0.65 0.81 -1.59
N LEU A 122 0.48 0.94 -2.29
CA LEU A 122 1.19 2.18 -2.52
C LEU A 122 1.60 2.27 -3.98
N VAL A 123 1.48 3.46 -4.58
CA VAL A 123 2.07 3.78 -5.89
C VAL A 123 2.80 5.11 -5.80
N PHE A 124 4.01 5.18 -6.33
CA PHE A 124 4.76 6.44 -6.38
C PHE A 124 4.09 7.42 -7.34
N GLN A 125 3.91 8.68 -6.90
CA GLN A 125 3.18 9.69 -7.68
C GLN A 125 3.84 9.94 -9.04
N ALA A 126 5.16 9.93 -9.10
CA ALA A 126 5.91 10.11 -10.35
C ALA A 126 5.62 8.97 -11.34
N ALA A 127 5.71 7.71 -10.88
CA ALA A 127 5.43 6.53 -11.70
C ALA A 127 3.95 6.49 -12.15
N TRP A 128 3.02 6.79 -11.24
CA TRP A 128 1.59 6.83 -11.52
C TRP A 128 1.24 7.84 -12.62
N ARG A 129 1.79 9.06 -12.52
CA ARG A 129 1.58 10.11 -13.53
C ARG A 129 2.27 9.78 -14.85
N ALA A 130 3.49 9.20 -14.80
CA ALA A 130 4.21 8.77 -16.01
C ALA A 130 3.44 7.69 -16.79
N ALA A 131 2.62 6.87 -16.11
CA ALA A 131 1.71 5.92 -16.74
C ALA A 131 0.43 6.55 -17.32
N GLY A 132 0.29 7.88 -17.30
CA GLY A 132 -0.82 8.63 -17.86
C GLY A 132 -2.03 8.80 -16.93
N ASN A 133 -1.88 8.53 -15.63
CA ASN A 133 -2.95 8.70 -14.65
C ASN A 133 -2.90 10.12 -14.05
N GLU A 134 -3.99 10.87 -14.13
CA GLU A 134 -4.08 12.23 -13.59
C GLU A 134 -4.57 12.23 -12.13
N ALA A 135 -5.57 11.42 -11.81
CA ALA A 135 -6.13 11.31 -10.47
C ALA A 135 -5.49 10.17 -9.68
N PRO A 136 -5.42 10.26 -8.32
CA PRO A 136 -5.01 9.15 -7.48
C PRO A 136 -5.85 7.87 -7.71
N PRO A 137 -5.30 6.68 -7.42
CA PRO A 137 -6.08 5.44 -7.44
C PRO A 137 -7.30 5.50 -6.51
N ARG A 138 -8.23 4.56 -6.66
CA ARG A 138 -9.42 4.46 -5.81
C ARG A 138 -9.62 3.02 -5.36
N LEU A 139 -10.31 2.87 -4.22
CA LEU A 139 -10.87 1.60 -3.76
C LEU A 139 -12.25 1.89 -3.15
N HIS A 140 -13.28 1.17 -3.57
CA HIS A 140 -14.67 1.33 -3.12
C HIS A 140 -15.14 2.79 -3.17
N GLY A 141 -14.77 3.48 -4.26
CA GLY A 141 -15.10 4.89 -4.46
C GLY A 141 -14.26 5.87 -3.63
N ARG A 142 -13.47 5.43 -2.63
CA ARG A 142 -12.52 6.27 -1.89
C ARG A 142 -11.25 6.47 -2.71
N GLN A 143 -10.81 7.70 -2.81
CA GLN A 143 -9.51 8.07 -3.37
C GLN A 143 -8.41 7.74 -2.36
N TRP A 144 -7.28 7.21 -2.81
CA TRP A 144 -6.12 6.94 -1.96
C TRP A 144 -5.55 8.25 -1.42
N ASP A 145 -4.99 8.18 -0.24
CA ASP A 145 -4.38 9.32 0.42
C ASP A 145 -3.11 9.75 -0.33
N SER A 146 -2.83 11.05 -0.34
CA SER A 146 -1.64 11.62 -0.97
C SER A 146 -0.61 11.93 0.11
N MET A 147 0.51 11.23 0.05
CA MET A 147 1.61 11.33 1.01
C MET A 147 2.79 12.04 0.36
N ALA A 148 3.16 13.17 0.94
CA ALA A 148 4.34 13.94 0.57
C ALA A 148 4.73 14.80 1.78
N ASP A 149 6.01 15.14 1.90
CA ASP A 149 6.46 16.04 2.94
C ASP A 149 5.91 17.44 2.70
N ASP A 150 5.52 18.08 3.77
CA ASP A 150 5.23 19.52 3.78
C ASP A 150 6.55 20.28 3.97
N PRO A 151 6.99 21.09 2.99
CA PRO A 151 8.23 21.86 3.10
C PRO A 151 8.21 22.92 4.21
N ALA A 152 7.06 23.17 4.83
CA ALA A 152 6.91 24.08 5.97
C ALA A 152 7.17 23.39 7.32
N THR A 153 7.34 22.07 7.35
CA THR A 153 7.63 21.28 8.56
C THR A 153 8.98 20.57 8.46
N GLU A 154 9.50 20.09 9.58
CA GLU A 154 10.67 19.20 9.64
C GLU A 154 10.23 17.71 9.76
N MET A 155 8.93 17.46 9.63
CA MET A 155 8.37 16.11 9.76
C MET A 155 8.54 15.33 8.47
N ASP A 156 8.75 14.04 8.60
CA ASP A 156 8.75 13.06 7.50
C ASP A 156 7.33 12.50 7.32
N GLU A 157 6.45 13.26 6.66
CA GLU A 157 5.07 12.86 6.45
C GLU A 157 4.94 11.70 5.45
N ALA A 158 5.95 11.52 4.59
CA ALA A 158 6.01 10.43 3.61
C ALA A 158 6.81 9.19 4.10
N HIS A 159 7.20 9.13 5.38
CA HIS A 159 7.81 7.98 6.08
C HIS A 159 9.03 7.37 5.38
N GLY A 160 9.94 8.20 4.87
CA GLY A 160 11.13 7.75 4.16
C GLY A 160 10.88 7.33 2.72
N PHE A 161 9.65 7.44 2.21
CA PHE A 161 9.31 7.19 0.81
C PHE A 161 9.28 8.49 -0.01
N ALA A 162 9.55 8.38 -1.32
CA ALA A 162 9.24 9.45 -2.27
C ALA A 162 7.73 9.74 -2.29
N PRO A 163 7.27 10.90 -2.77
CA PRO A 163 5.84 11.21 -2.81
C PRO A 163 5.02 10.10 -3.46
N HIS A 164 3.98 9.63 -2.77
CA HIS A 164 3.20 8.49 -3.17
C HIS A 164 1.71 8.67 -2.89
N PHE A 165 0.90 7.80 -3.46
CA PHE A 165 -0.48 7.56 -3.05
C PHE A 165 -0.53 6.22 -2.35
N ASP A 166 -1.19 6.14 -1.20
CA ASP A 166 -1.37 4.93 -0.45
C ASP A 166 -2.81 4.75 0.06
N GLN A 167 -3.14 3.55 0.45
CA GLN A 167 -4.40 3.28 1.13
C GLN A 167 -4.25 2.08 2.05
N HIS A 168 -4.51 2.30 3.33
CA HIS A 168 -4.64 1.25 4.34
C HIS A 168 -6.01 0.60 4.26
N VAL A 169 -6.09 -0.71 4.56
CA VAL A 169 -7.33 -1.46 4.73
C VAL A 169 -7.24 -2.33 5.97
N TRP A 170 -7.93 -1.92 7.04
CA TRP A 170 -7.93 -2.60 8.34
C TRP A 170 -8.86 -3.81 8.29
N LEU A 171 -8.31 -5.00 8.06
CA LEU A 171 -9.06 -6.24 7.92
C LEU A 171 -8.97 -7.16 9.15
N TYR A 172 -7.87 -7.07 9.92
CA TYR A 172 -7.55 -8.01 10.98
C TYR A 172 -7.55 -7.38 12.39
N ARG A 173 -7.60 -6.06 12.45
CA ARG A 173 -7.77 -5.28 13.66
C ARG A 173 -8.86 -4.25 13.41
N ASP A 174 -9.95 -4.36 14.18
CA ASP A 174 -11.03 -3.36 14.09
C ASP A 174 -10.48 -1.94 14.32
N ASN A 175 -10.88 -1.02 13.44
CA ASN A 175 -10.54 0.38 13.56
C ASN A 175 -11.80 1.20 13.81
N PRO A 176 -12.01 1.71 15.04
CA PRO A 176 -13.20 2.46 15.37
C PRO A 176 -13.33 3.79 14.62
N ARG A 177 -12.26 4.24 13.96
CA ARG A 177 -12.25 5.44 13.14
C ARG A 177 -12.68 5.19 11.69
N GLY A 178 -12.54 3.94 11.22
CA GLY A 178 -12.90 3.53 9.86
C GLY A 178 -11.90 2.55 9.24
N THR A 179 -12.40 1.75 8.31
CA THR A 179 -11.63 0.69 7.64
C THR A 179 -10.44 1.21 6.84
N TYR A 180 -10.50 2.46 6.37
CA TYR A 180 -9.52 3.06 5.46
C TYR A 180 -8.69 4.17 6.09
N GLU A 181 -8.76 4.35 7.39
CA GLU A 181 -7.98 5.36 8.10
C GLU A 181 -6.50 4.98 8.17
N GLN A 182 -5.63 5.98 8.13
CA GLN A 182 -4.19 5.79 8.16
C GLN A 182 -3.71 5.14 9.46
N PHE A 183 -4.22 5.59 10.61
CA PHE A 183 -3.87 5.09 11.95
C PHE A 183 -5.03 4.35 12.59
N ASN A 184 -4.69 3.39 13.46
CA ASN A 184 -5.67 2.65 14.25
C ASN A 184 -5.35 2.78 15.75
N PRO A 185 -6.27 3.34 16.57
CA PRO A 185 -6.07 3.47 18.01
C PRO A 185 -5.97 2.13 18.75
N ASN A 186 -6.40 1.03 18.11
CA ASN A 186 -6.30 -0.33 18.65
C ASN A 186 -4.98 -1.04 18.27
N VAL A 187 -4.03 -0.32 17.63
CA VAL A 187 -2.69 -0.82 17.26
C VAL A 187 -1.63 -0.06 18.03
N THR A 188 -0.60 -0.76 18.49
CA THR A 188 0.47 -0.19 19.31
C THR A 188 1.84 -0.70 18.92
N CYS A 189 2.86 0.15 19.02
CA CYS A 189 4.26 -0.18 18.83
C CYS A 189 5.01 -0.53 20.14
N ARG A 190 4.32 -0.62 21.29
CA ARG A 190 4.96 -0.80 22.63
C ARG A 190 5.86 -2.02 22.74
N HIS A 191 5.65 -3.05 21.92
CA HIS A 191 6.44 -4.28 21.92
C HIS A 191 7.49 -4.33 20.80
N HIS A 192 7.61 -3.24 20.03
CA HIS A 192 8.62 -3.17 18.98
C HIS A 192 10.02 -3.11 19.59
N ARG A 193 10.94 -3.96 19.07
CA ARG A 193 12.34 -4.04 19.53
C ARG A 193 13.33 -3.44 18.51
N GLY A 194 12.85 -2.68 17.55
CA GLY A 194 13.63 -1.96 16.56
C GLY A 194 13.62 -0.46 16.80
N ARG A 195 13.89 0.32 15.76
CA ARG A 195 13.71 1.78 15.81
C ARG A 195 12.24 2.11 16.01
N MET A 196 11.95 2.91 17.01
CA MET A 196 10.70 3.67 17.02
C MET A 196 10.92 4.86 16.09
N ALA A 197 9.94 5.20 15.26
CA ALA A 197 9.99 6.46 14.55
C ALA A 197 10.18 7.57 15.58
N HIS A 198 11.27 8.32 15.47
CA HIS A 198 11.51 9.45 16.34
C HIS A 198 10.87 10.68 15.70
N ALA A 199 10.05 11.41 16.46
CA ALA A 199 9.75 12.79 16.11
C ALA A 199 11.10 13.50 15.92
N GLY A 200 11.33 14.06 14.72
CA GLY A 200 12.56 14.79 14.43
C GLY A 200 12.83 15.87 15.50
N HIS A 201 14.10 15.98 15.88
CA HIS A 201 14.56 17.06 16.76
C HIS A 201 14.78 18.32 15.96
#